data_2a6ad9d12a1e1831357e07c89c6754de
#
_entry.id   2a6ad9d12a1e1831357e07c89c6754de
#
_cell.length_a   1.000
_cell.length_b   1.000
_cell.length_c   1.000
_cell.angle_alpha   90.00
_cell.angle_beta   90.00
_cell.angle_gamma   90.00
#
_symmetry.space_group_name_H-M   'P 1'
#
loop_
_entity.id
_entity.type
_entity.pdbx_description
1 polymer ?
#
loop_
_entity_poly.entity_id
_entity_poly.type
_entity_poly.pdbx_seq_one_letter_code
_entity_poly.pdbx_strand_id
1 'polypeptide(L)'
;MQCTGAKILMECLVEQGVDTIFGYPGGTILNVYDELYNYEGDGRIKHILTAHEQGACHAADGYARSTGRVGVCFATSGPGCTNLVTGIATAYMDSSPIVCITCNVGTSLLGKDSFQEVDITGITMPITKCNYLVRSVDELADVVREAFAIARSGRPGPVLIDIPKNVTAEKADYEPLPRSAHGTSGRLGKLMKRSSQNFKAPEPDHRDIDKLVEMIAASKKPLLICGGGVVRARAHHEFEALANRIDSPVAITVMGAGGFRGRNPLTTGMIGMHGSQASNMAVDACDLLIAV
;
A
#
# COMPACT_ATOMS: atom_id res chain seq x y z
N MET A 1 22.55 15.15 12.76
CA MET A 1 21.95 15.64 14.04
C MET A 1 21.59 14.43 14.88
N GLN A 2 21.93 14.43 16.16
CA GLN A 2 21.62 13.29 17.05
C GLN A 2 20.13 13.30 17.46
N CYS A 3 19.41 12.26 17.10
CA CYS A 3 17.97 12.10 17.35
C CYS A 3 17.66 10.73 17.96
N THR A 4 16.59 10.66 18.75
CA THR A 4 16.03 9.37 19.20
C THR A 4 15.45 8.60 18.03
N GLY A 5 15.38 7.27 18.14
CA GLY A 5 14.75 6.44 17.09
C GLY A 5 13.29 6.84 16.83
N ALA A 6 12.54 7.21 17.86
CA ALA A 6 11.18 7.73 17.69
C ALA A 6 11.15 8.99 16.81
N LYS A 7 12.07 9.94 17.04
CA LYS A 7 12.18 11.15 16.24
C LYS A 7 12.64 10.85 14.81
N ILE A 8 13.62 9.94 14.63
CA ILE A 8 14.07 9.49 13.30
C ILE A 8 12.89 8.91 12.52
N LEU A 9 12.08 8.06 13.15
CA LEU A 9 10.89 7.49 12.54
C LEU A 9 9.94 8.61 12.05
N MET A 10 9.61 9.56 12.92
CA MET A 10 8.68 10.64 12.58
C MET A 10 9.21 11.54 11.46
N GLU A 11 10.49 11.90 11.48
CA GLU A 11 11.12 12.68 10.40
C GLU A 11 11.10 11.90 9.07
N CYS A 12 11.39 10.59 9.08
CA CYS A 12 11.30 9.75 7.88
C CYS A 12 9.86 9.67 7.34
N LEU A 13 8.85 9.63 8.21
CA LEU A 13 7.45 9.66 7.76
C LEU A 13 7.10 10.99 7.07
N VAL A 14 7.57 12.12 7.62
CA VAL A 14 7.42 13.43 6.98
C VAL A 14 8.17 13.48 5.64
N GLU A 15 9.39 12.95 5.56
CA GLU A 15 10.14 12.81 4.29
C GLU A 15 9.32 12.05 3.24
N GLN A 16 8.64 10.96 3.65
CA GLN A 16 7.83 10.15 2.75
C GLN A 16 6.49 10.80 2.37
N GLY A 17 6.21 12.00 2.90
CA GLY A 17 4.99 12.75 2.62
C GLY A 17 3.76 12.26 3.39
N VAL A 18 3.97 11.57 4.51
CA VAL A 18 2.89 11.15 5.40
C VAL A 18 2.32 12.38 6.08
N ASP A 19 1.02 12.57 5.98
CA ASP A 19 0.26 13.64 6.64
C ASP A 19 -0.80 13.11 7.61
N THR A 20 -1.09 11.82 7.56
CA THR A 20 -2.11 11.18 8.40
C THR A 20 -1.65 9.79 8.82
N ILE A 21 -1.78 9.50 10.11
CA ILE A 21 -1.48 8.21 10.73
C ILE A 21 -2.72 7.72 11.47
N PHE A 22 -3.03 6.45 11.33
CA PHE A 22 -4.11 5.77 12.06
C PHE A 22 -3.50 4.85 13.10
N GLY A 23 -4.05 4.78 14.31
CA GLY A 23 -3.44 3.89 15.30
C GLY A 23 -4.13 3.83 16.63
N TYR A 24 -3.64 2.90 17.45
CA TYR A 24 -4.02 2.76 18.84
C TYR A 24 -2.75 2.63 19.71
N PRO A 25 -2.62 3.44 20.77
CA PRO A 25 -1.43 3.43 21.63
C PRO A 25 -1.35 2.16 22.49
N GLY A 26 -0.13 1.81 22.92
CA GLY A 26 0.14 0.72 23.83
C GLY A 26 1.56 0.77 24.36
N GLY A 27 1.90 -0.09 25.32
CA GLY A 27 3.10 0.02 26.15
C GLY A 27 4.43 0.07 25.42
N THR A 28 4.59 -0.63 24.29
CA THR A 28 5.87 -0.68 23.56
C THR A 28 6.05 0.47 22.60
N ILE A 29 4.97 1.11 22.14
CA ILE A 29 4.99 2.19 21.14
C ILE A 29 4.93 3.60 21.77
N LEU A 30 4.90 3.74 23.09
CA LEU A 30 4.73 5.02 23.76
C LEU A 30 5.76 6.07 23.35
N ASN A 31 7.03 5.70 23.20
CA ASN A 31 8.06 6.66 22.78
C ASN A 31 7.76 7.28 21.40
N VAL A 32 7.13 6.51 20.51
CA VAL A 32 6.71 7.00 19.19
C VAL A 32 5.49 7.92 19.33
N TYR A 33 4.54 7.59 20.20
CA TYR A 33 3.37 8.44 20.47
C TYR A 33 3.73 9.75 21.16
N ASP A 34 4.72 9.73 22.08
CA ASP A 34 5.23 10.96 22.71
C ASP A 34 5.85 11.91 21.65
N GLU A 35 6.59 11.34 20.69
CA GLU A 35 7.15 12.15 19.62
C GLU A 35 6.05 12.60 18.62
N LEU A 36 5.10 11.74 18.28
CA LEU A 36 3.96 12.07 17.43
C LEU A 36 3.15 13.25 17.92
N TYR A 37 2.99 13.39 19.25
CA TYR A 37 2.31 14.52 19.86
C TYR A 37 2.92 15.87 19.43
N ASN A 38 4.24 15.95 19.32
CA ASN A 38 4.92 17.16 18.86
C ASN A 38 4.59 17.46 17.40
N TYR A 39 4.56 16.43 16.55
CA TYR A 39 4.27 16.57 15.09
C TYR A 39 2.80 16.91 14.84
N GLU A 40 1.91 16.46 15.69
CA GLU A 40 0.49 16.83 15.64
C GLU A 40 0.30 18.27 16.08
N GLY A 41 0.98 18.69 17.16
CA GLY A 41 0.98 20.07 17.65
C GLY A 41 1.50 21.08 16.62
N ASP A 42 2.49 20.70 15.84
CA ASP A 42 3.05 21.49 14.73
C ASP A 42 2.21 21.43 13.44
N GLY A 43 1.15 20.62 13.40
CA GLY A 43 0.29 20.42 12.23
C GLY A 43 0.97 19.69 11.06
N ARG A 44 2.10 19.01 11.31
CA ARG A 44 2.83 18.27 10.26
C ARG A 44 2.23 16.92 9.96
N ILE A 45 1.68 16.24 10.96
CA ILE A 45 1.04 14.93 10.85
C ILE A 45 -0.25 14.97 11.68
N LYS A 46 -1.34 14.47 11.11
CA LYS A 46 -2.60 14.26 11.82
C LYS A 46 -2.67 12.83 12.32
N HIS A 47 -2.96 12.62 13.58
CA HIS A 47 -3.25 11.30 14.14
C HIS A 47 -4.77 11.06 14.21
N ILE A 48 -5.19 9.89 13.78
CA ILE A 48 -6.57 9.42 13.93
C ILE A 48 -6.56 8.24 14.89
N LEU A 49 -6.97 8.51 16.13
CA LEU A 49 -7.13 7.47 17.12
C LEU A 49 -8.28 6.54 16.74
N THR A 50 -8.03 5.25 16.68
CA THR A 50 -9.05 4.23 16.43
C THR A 50 -9.36 3.46 17.71
N ALA A 51 -10.53 2.83 17.79
CA ALA A 51 -10.90 2.00 18.94
C ALA A 51 -10.28 0.59 18.88
N HIS A 52 -9.70 0.20 17.74
CA HIS A 52 -9.12 -1.11 17.49
C HIS A 52 -8.11 -1.04 16.36
N GLU A 53 -7.00 -1.76 16.45
CA GLU A 53 -5.91 -1.72 15.47
C GLU A 53 -6.34 -2.25 14.09
N GLN A 54 -7.25 -3.21 14.02
CA GLN A 54 -7.84 -3.65 12.76
C GLN A 54 -8.51 -2.47 12.04
N GLY A 55 -9.25 -1.62 12.78
CA GLY A 55 -9.83 -0.40 12.24
C GLY A 55 -8.78 0.59 11.74
N ALA A 56 -7.65 0.71 12.45
CA ALA A 56 -6.53 1.54 12.01
C ALA A 56 -5.94 1.06 10.68
N CYS A 57 -5.73 -0.24 10.54
CA CYS A 57 -5.20 -0.83 9.32
C CYS A 57 -6.17 -0.66 8.13
N HIS A 58 -7.46 -0.91 8.33
CA HIS A 58 -8.47 -0.67 7.29
C HIS A 58 -8.62 0.81 6.94
N ALA A 59 -8.48 1.73 7.90
CA ALA A 59 -8.49 3.16 7.63
C ALA A 59 -7.25 3.57 6.79
N ALA A 60 -6.07 3.03 7.09
CA ALA A 60 -4.86 3.23 6.29
C ALA A 60 -5.03 2.67 4.86
N ASP A 61 -5.65 1.49 4.71
CA ASP A 61 -5.98 0.90 3.41
C ASP A 61 -6.96 1.80 2.63
N GLY A 62 -8.04 2.25 3.26
CA GLY A 62 -9.01 3.18 2.65
C GLY A 62 -8.36 4.52 2.25
N TYR A 63 -7.46 5.05 3.09
CA TYR A 63 -6.67 6.24 2.77
C TYR A 63 -5.80 6.02 1.53
N ALA A 64 -5.09 4.90 1.45
CA ALA A 64 -4.25 4.58 0.31
C ALA A 64 -5.06 4.48 -1.00
N ARG A 65 -6.23 3.83 -0.96
CA ARG A 65 -7.13 3.69 -2.12
C ARG A 65 -7.69 5.02 -2.60
N SER A 66 -8.10 5.88 -1.67
CA SER A 66 -8.76 7.16 -2.00
C SER A 66 -7.78 8.25 -2.43
N THR A 67 -6.56 8.25 -1.89
CA THR A 67 -5.57 9.30 -2.14
C THR A 67 -4.49 8.93 -3.15
N GLY A 68 -4.25 7.63 -3.36
CA GLY A 68 -3.11 7.11 -4.11
C GLY A 68 -1.77 7.24 -3.38
N ARG A 69 -1.79 7.58 -2.08
CA ARG A 69 -0.62 7.68 -1.21
C ARG A 69 -0.43 6.38 -0.41
N VAL A 70 0.70 6.25 0.26
CA VAL A 70 0.91 5.15 1.20
C VAL A 70 0.14 5.43 2.48
N GLY A 71 -0.73 4.50 2.87
CA GLY A 71 -1.40 4.55 4.17
C GLY A 71 -0.48 4.09 5.29
N VAL A 72 -0.57 4.71 6.46
CA VAL A 72 0.27 4.36 7.61
C VAL A 72 -0.59 4.06 8.83
N CYS A 73 -0.31 2.94 9.49
CA CYS A 73 -0.92 2.62 10.77
C CYS A 73 0.10 2.20 11.83
N PHE A 74 -0.20 2.53 13.07
CA PHE A 74 0.61 2.23 14.26
C PHE A 74 -0.08 1.22 15.17
N ALA A 75 0.68 0.27 15.72
CA ALA A 75 0.20 -0.65 16.74
C ALA A 75 1.31 -1.02 17.73
N THR A 76 0.90 -1.37 18.94
CA THR A 76 1.79 -1.93 19.97
C THR A 76 2.09 -3.41 19.69
N SER A 77 2.93 -4.03 20.52
CA SER A 77 3.28 -5.46 20.44
C SER A 77 2.10 -6.38 20.79
N GLY A 78 2.32 -7.68 20.61
CA GLY A 78 1.38 -8.74 21.02
C GLY A 78 0.02 -8.59 20.37
N PRO A 79 -1.05 -8.44 21.16
CA PRO A 79 -2.41 -8.35 20.62
C PRO A 79 -2.61 -7.14 19.71
N GLY A 80 -1.89 -6.02 19.93
CA GLY A 80 -1.99 -4.86 19.07
C GLY A 80 -1.53 -5.14 17.65
N CYS A 81 -0.36 -5.72 17.48
CA CYS A 81 0.15 -6.04 16.15
C CYS A 81 -0.61 -7.20 15.48
N THR A 82 -1.06 -8.20 16.22
CA THR A 82 -1.86 -9.31 15.65
C THR A 82 -3.23 -8.83 15.17
N ASN A 83 -3.81 -7.80 15.78
CA ASN A 83 -5.05 -7.19 15.32
C ASN A 83 -4.92 -6.51 13.93
N LEU A 84 -3.72 -6.23 13.44
CA LEU A 84 -3.51 -5.69 12.09
C LEU A 84 -3.66 -6.74 10.98
N VAL A 85 -3.54 -8.03 11.30
CA VAL A 85 -3.41 -9.13 10.31
C VAL A 85 -4.51 -9.13 9.27
N THR A 86 -5.77 -8.98 9.67
CA THR A 86 -6.91 -8.92 8.74
C THR A 86 -6.79 -7.75 7.76
N GLY A 87 -6.45 -6.55 8.26
CA GLY A 87 -6.28 -5.37 7.42
C GLY A 87 -5.09 -5.48 6.47
N ILE A 88 -3.97 -6.05 6.94
CA ILE A 88 -2.79 -6.34 6.11
C ILE A 88 -3.13 -7.31 4.98
N ALA A 89 -3.83 -8.42 5.30
CA ALA A 89 -4.26 -9.39 4.31
C ALA A 89 -5.18 -8.77 3.25
N THR A 90 -6.13 -7.92 3.67
CA THR A 90 -7.00 -7.16 2.76
C THR A 90 -6.19 -6.27 1.83
N ALA A 91 -5.26 -5.46 2.36
CA ALA A 91 -4.41 -4.59 1.56
C ALA A 91 -3.51 -5.38 0.59
N TYR A 92 -3.03 -6.55 1.00
CA TYR A 92 -2.21 -7.42 0.16
C TYR A 92 -3.00 -7.96 -1.04
N MET A 93 -4.20 -8.48 -0.79
CA MET A 93 -5.07 -9.02 -1.84
C MET A 93 -5.48 -7.95 -2.86
N ASP A 94 -5.77 -6.74 -2.38
CA ASP A 94 -6.26 -5.64 -3.20
C ASP A 94 -5.14 -4.72 -3.73
N SER A 95 -3.87 -5.06 -3.46
CA SER A 95 -2.71 -4.30 -3.93
C SER A 95 -2.68 -2.84 -3.45
N SER A 96 -3.04 -2.61 -2.19
CA SER A 96 -3.01 -1.29 -1.56
C SER A 96 -1.67 -1.04 -0.89
N PRO A 97 -0.97 0.07 -1.18
CA PRO A 97 0.28 0.40 -0.53
C PRO A 97 0.03 0.92 0.88
N ILE A 98 0.34 0.12 1.88
CA ILE A 98 0.33 0.53 3.29
C ILE A 98 1.65 0.18 3.97
N VAL A 99 2.04 0.95 4.97
CA VAL A 99 3.16 0.67 5.87
C VAL A 99 2.61 0.55 7.28
N CYS A 100 2.67 -0.66 7.83
CA CYS A 100 2.29 -0.95 9.19
C CYS A 100 3.52 -0.87 10.08
N ILE A 101 3.50 -0.02 11.08
CA ILE A 101 4.58 0.17 12.03
C ILE A 101 4.13 -0.37 13.37
N THR A 102 4.80 -1.41 13.83
CA THR A 102 4.60 -2.03 15.12
C THR A 102 5.82 -1.79 16.01
N CYS A 103 5.60 -1.75 17.31
CA CYS A 103 6.71 -1.73 18.24
C CYS A 103 6.68 -2.99 19.10
N ASN A 104 7.83 -3.63 19.23
CA ASN A 104 8.00 -4.85 19.99
C ASN A 104 8.65 -4.60 21.36
N VAL A 105 8.74 -5.64 22.17
CA VAL A 105 9.52 -5.63 23.39
C VAL A 105 11.00 -5.29 23.11
N GLY A 106 11.76 -4.91 24.13
CA GLY A 106 13.18 -4.60 23.93
C GLY A 106 13.96 -5.78 23.34
N THR A 107 14.99 -5.50 22.55
CA THR A 107 15.80 -6.51 21.84
C THR A 107 16.33 -7.64 22.74
N SER A 108 16.62 -7.36 24.03
CA SER A 108 17.05 -8.35 25.01
C SER A 108 15.97 -9.37 25.42
N LEU A 109 14.70 -9.07 25.13
CA LEU A 109 13.53 -9.88 25.48
C LEU A 109 12.98 -10.66 24.27
N LEU A 110 13.41 -10.35 23.06
CA LEU A 110 12.95 -11.03 21.85
C LEU A 110 13.28 -12.54 21.88
N GLY A 111 12.28 -13.36 21.55
CA GLY A 111 12.41 -14.82 21.54
C GLY A 111 12.41 -15.45 22.93
N LYS A 112 11.92 -14.76 23.94
CA LYS A 112 11.88 -15.22 25.35
C LYS A 112 10.47 -15.35 25.94
N ASP A 113 9.46 -15.37 25.10
CA ASP A 113 8.04 -15.47 25.53
C ASP A 113 7.68 -14.40 26.58
N SER A 114 8.23 -13.19 26.41
CA SER A 114 7.98 -12.07 27.31
C SER A 114 6.57 -11.51 27.14
N PHE A 115 6.12 -10.70 28.11
CA PHE A 115 4.77 -10.16 28.12
C PHE A 115 4.46 -9.41 26.81
N GLN A 116 3.38 -9.81 26.14
CA GLN A 116 2.94 -9.25 24.86
C GLN A 116 3.98 -9.30 23.74
N GLU A 117 4.92 -10.26 23.79
CA GLU A 117 5.79 -10.56 22.67
C GLU A 117 5.06 -11.46 21.66
N VAL A 118 5.27 -11.19 20.37
CA VAL A 118 4.85 -12.07 19.28
C VAL A 118 5.77 -11.87 18.08
N ASP A 119 6.07 -12.95 17.35
CA ASP A 119 6.75 -12.83 16.06
C ASP A 119 5.78 -12.37 14.96
N ILE A 120 5.52 -11.07 14.96
CA ILE A 120 4.62 -10.48 13.95
C ILE A 120 5.21 -10.54 12.54
N THR A 121 6.54 -10.58 12.41
CA THR A 121 7.18 -10.71 11.10
C THR A 121 6.92 -12.09 10.50
N GLY A 122 7.02 -13.15 11.29
CA GLY A 122 6.66 -14.51 10.88
C GLY A 122 5.17 -14.63 10.53
N ILE A 123 4.28 -14.07 11.35
CA ILE A 123 2.83 -14.11 11.13
C ILE A 123 2.43 -13.41 9.83
N THR A 124 3.03 -12.27 9.52
CA THR A 124 2.65 -11.42 8.38
C THR A 124 3.44 -11.71 7.10
N MET A 125 4.45 -12.58 7.15
CA MET A 125 5.28 -12.92 6.01
C MET A 125 4.48 -13.30 4.74
N PRO A 126 3.45 -14.14 4.79
CA PRO A 126 2.71 -14.54 3.59
C PRO A 126 1.75 -13.47 3.06
N ILE A 127 1.49 -12.42 3.81
CA ILE A 127 0.52 -11.36 3.48
C ILE A 127 1.14 -9.97 3.36
N THR A 128 2.48 -9.88 3.28
CA THR A 128 3.21 -8.64 3.07
C THR A 128 4.16 -8.76 1.89
N LYS A 129 4.54 -7.65 1.29
CA LYS A 129 5.61 -7.62 0.28
C LYS A 129 7.00 -7.76 0.91
N CYS A 130 7.16 -7.23 2.10
CA CYS A 130 8.36 -7.30 2.92
C CYS A 130 8.01 -6.99 4.37
N ASN A 131 8.79 -7.52 5.29
CA ASN A 131 8.75 -7.16 6.71
C ASN A 131 10.16 -7.00 7.27
N TYR A 132 10.27 -6.11 8.23
CA TYR A 132 11.51 -5.77 8.90
C TYR A 132 11.37 -5.91 10.41
N LEU A 133 12.37 -6.50 11.05
CA LEU A 133 12.61 -6.37 12.48
C LEU A 133 13.86 -5.49 12.65
N VAL A 134 13.68 -4.24 13.07
CA VAL A 134 14.75 -3.23 13.19
C VAL A 134 15.53 -3.49 14.48
N ARG A 135 16.78 -3.92 14.39
CA ARG A 135 17.58 -4.29 15.56
C ARG A 135 18.51 -3.17 16.05
N SER A 136 18.74 -2.15 15.23
CA SER A 136 19.59 -1.01 15.55
C SER A 136 18.92 0.29 15.12
N VAL A 137 19.10 1.32 15.92
CA VAL A 137 18.62 2.69 15.58
C VAL A 137 19.32 3.24 14.32
N ASP A 138 20.54 2.79 14.03
CA ASP A 138 21.32 3.25 12.87
C ASP A 138 20.71 2.79 11.52
N GLU A 139 19.99 1.66 11.51
CA GLU A 139 19.33 1.17 10.29
C GLU A 139 17.90 1.70 10.09
N LEU A 140 17.31 2.31 11.13
CA LEU A 140 15.89 2.67 11.15
C LEU A 140 15.49 3.57 9.98
N ALA A 141 16.25 4.62 9.71
CA ALA A 141 15.94 5.56 8.62
C ALA A 141 15.93 4.88 7.25
N ASP A 142 16.91 4.03 7.00
CA ASP A 142 17.01 3.32 5.72
C ASP A 142 15.90 2.29 5.56
N VAL A 143 15.55 1.57 6.63
CA VAL A 143 14.43 0.62 6.64
C VAL A 143 13.11 1.32 6.34
N VAL A 144 12.82 2.46 6.98
CA VAL A 144 11.59 3.21 6.70
C VAL A 144 11.52 3.64 5.24
N ARG A 145 12.59 4.23 4.71
CA ARG A 145 12.67 4.66 3.31
C ARG A 145 12.45 3.51 2.34
N GLU A 146 13.11 2.36 2.61
CA GLU A 146 12.97 1.15 1.81
C GLU A 146 11.56 0.58 1.85
N ALA A 147 10.93 0.52 3.01
CA ALA A 147 9.57 0.06 3.19
C ALA A 147 8.57 0.84 2.34
N PHE A 148 8.66 2.17 2.33
CA PHE A 148 7.81 3.02 1.49
C PHE A 148 8.06 2.82 0.00
N ALA A 149 9.30 2.63 -0.40
CA ALA A 149 9.65 2.32 -1.77
C ALA A 149 9.09 0.97 -2.23
N ILE A 150 9.23 -0.07 -1.41
CA ILE A 150 8.70 -1.41 -1.68
C ILE A 150 7.16 -1.38 -1.73
N ALA A 151 6.51 -0.69 -0.78
CA ALA A 151 5.06 -0.60 -0.75
C ALA A 151 4.47 -0.07 -2.07
N ARG A 152 5.13 0.90 -2.69
CA ARG A 152 4.71 1.54 -3.97
C ARG A 152 5.17 0.81 -5.22
N SER A 153 6.23 0.00 -5.14
CA SER A 153 6.89 -0.59 -6.32
C SER A 153 6.08 -1.71 -6.96
N GLY A 154 6.16 -1.84 -8.28
CA GLY A 154 5.52 -2.92 -9.04
C GLY A 154 4.03 -3.06 -8.72
N ARG A 155 3.57 -4.27 -8.36
CA ARG A 155 2.27 -4.44 -7.73
C ARG A 155 2.34 -3.86 -6.32
N PRO A 156 1.62 -2.76 -6.00
CA PRO A 156 1.64 -2.18 -4.67
C PRO A 156 1.14 -3.16 -3.60
N GLY A 157 1.50 -2.92 -2.35
CA GLY A 157 1.05 -3.78 -1.27
C GLY A 157 1.64 -3.42 0.08
N PRO A 158 1.24 -4.11 1.15
CA PRO A 158 1.63 -3.82 2.51
C PRO A 158 3.09 -4.18 2.80
N VAL A 159 3.71 -3.38 3.65
CA VAL A 159 5.00 -3.64 4.28
C VAL A 159 4.86 -3.45 5.79
N LEU A 160 5.50 -4.30 6.57
CA LEU A 160 5.51 -4.19 8.03
C LEU A 160 6.91 -3.83 8.52
N ILE A 161 6.98 -2.92 9.48
CA ILE A 161 8.20 -2.56 10.20
C ILE A 161 7.95 -2.77 11.69
N ASP A 162 8.64 -3.73 12.28
CA ASP A 162 8.58 -4.01 13.73
C ASP A 162 9.81 -3.43 14.42
N ILE A 163 9.59 -2.54 15.40
CA ILE A 163 10.65 -1.76 16.04
C ILE A 163 10.69 -2.07 17.53
N PRO A 164 11.74 -2.73 18.04
CA PRO A 164 11.91 -2.94 19.48
C PRO A 164 11.93 -1.62 20.27
N LYS A 165 11.32 -1.63 21.45
CA LYS A 165 11.15 -0.43 22.30
C LYS A 165 12.46 0.30 22.59
N ASN A 166 13.56 -0.41 22.84
CA ASN A 166 14.86 0.24 23.08
C ASN A 166 15.34 1.01 21.85
N VAL A 167 15.13 0.50 20.64
CA VAL A 167 15.52 1.16 19.38
C VAL A 167 14.82 2.51 19.24
N THR A 168 13.56 2.62 19.68
CA THR A 168 12.84 3.91 19.64
C THR A 168 13.40 4.94 20.63
N ALA A 169 14.07 4.51 21.69
CA ALA A 169 14.67 5.37 22.71
C ALA A 169 16.16 5.69 22.47
N GLU A 170 16.88 4.79 21.80
CA GLU A 170 18.28 4.97 21.45
C GLU A 170 18.48 6.17 20.52
N LYS A 171 19.71 6.73 20.52
CA LYS A 171 20.06 7.89 19.71
C LYS A 171 21.04 7.50 18.62
N ALA A 172 20.82 8.02 17.42
CA ALA A 172 21.72 7.92 16.29
C ALA A 172 21.87 9.24 15.56
N ASP A 173 22.88 9.31 14.71
CA ASP A 173 23.03 10.42 13.78
C ASP A 173 22.00 10.27 12.64
N TYR A 174 21.22 11.32 12.44
CA TYR A 174 20.20 11.39 11.41
C TYR A 174 20.44 12.55 10.46
N GLU A 175 20.35 12.25 9.16
CA GLU A 175 20.40 13.23 8.09
C GLU A 175 19.10 13.18 7.27
N PRO A 176 18.31 14.27 7.26
CA PRO A 176 17.11 14.38 6.46
C PRO A 176 17.43 14.31 4.96
N LEU A 177 16.66 13.55 4.21
CA LEU A 177 16.72 13.57 2.75
C LEU A 177 15.64 14.49 2.17
N PRO A 178 15.93 15.25 1.11
CA PRO A 178 14.91 16.06 0.44
C PRO A 178 13.84 15.13 -0.15
N ARG A 179 12.57 15.57 -0.12
CA ARG A 179 11.42 14.81 -0.67
C ARG A 179 11.61 14.34 -2.11
N SER A 180 12.47 15.02 -2.89
CA SER A 180 12.83 14.64 -4.26
C SER A 180 13.87 13.52 -4.37
N ALA A 181 14.54 13.15 -3.26
CA ALA A 181 15.62 12.17 -3.25
C ALA A 181 15.14 10.73 -2.99
N HIS A 182 13.87 10.43 -3.26
CA HIS A 182 13.33 9.09 -3.07
C HIS A 182 14.20 8.05 -3.81
N GLY A 183 15.05 7.38 -3.06
CA GLY A 183 15.72 6.15 -3.50
C GLY A 183 17.08 6.28 -4.19
N THR A 184 17.85 7.35 -4.02
CA THR A 184 19.07 7.54 -4.81
C THR A 184 20.41 7.40 -4.09
N SER A 185 20.48 7.26 -2.76
CA SER A 185 21.77 7.20 -2.04
C SER A 185 21.97 5.93 -1.18
N GLY A 186 23.21 5.50 -1.03
CA GLY A 186 23.63 4.43 -0.14
C GLY A 186 23.31 3.00 -0.60
N ARG A 187 23.22 2.09 0.37
CA ARG A 187 22.83 0.68 0.18
C ARG A 187 21.44 0.60 -0.46
N LEU A 188 20.54 1.49 -0.06
CA LEU A 188 19.20 1.65 -0.58
C LEU A 188 19.21 2.04 -2.07
N GLY A 189 20.04 2.96 -2.50
CA GLY A 189 20.16 3.34 -3.93
C GLY A 189 20.62 2.19 -4.82
N LYS A 190 21.46 1.29 -4.28
CA LYS A 190 21.88 0.06 -4.98
C LYS A 190 20.75 -0.97 -5.04
N LEU A 191 20.01 -1.14 -3.94
CA LEU A 191 18.85 -2.05 -3.86
C LEU A 191 17.69 -1.53 -4.71
N MET A 192 17.39 -0.23 -4.69
CA MET A 192 16.33 0.37 -5.50
C MET A 192 16.69 0.44 -6.98
N LYS A 193 17.95 0.63 -7.37
CA LYS A 193 18.37 0.44 -8.77
C LYS A 193 18.15 -1.00 -9.23
N ARG A 194 18.39 -1.97 -8.38
CA ARG A 194 18.07 -3.38 -8.65
C ARG A 194 16.56 -3.63 -8.67
N SER A 195 15.83 -3.06 -7.73
CA SER A 195 14.38 -3.18 -7.60
C SER A 195 13.65 -2.39 -8.69
N SER A 196 14.06 -1.16 -8.99
CA SER A 196 13.44 -0.35 -10.05
C SER A 196 13.71 -0.87 -11.46
N GLN A 197 14.84 -1.55 -11.67
CA GLN A 197 15.07 -2.30 -12.91
C GLN A 197 14.14 -3.52 -13.03
N ASN A 198 13.75 -4.13 -11.90
CA ASN A 198 12.83 -5.27 -11.89
C ASN A 198 11.35 -4.87 -11.86
N PHE A 199 11.02 -3.58 -11.64
CA PHE A 199 9.64 -3.10 -11.47
C PHE A 199 9.24 -1.99 -12.44
N LYS A 200 10.07 -1.69 -13.46
CA LYS A 200 9.58 -0.94 -14.60
C LYS A 200 8.53 -1.82 -15.28
N ALA A 201 7.31 -1.29 -15.41
CA ALA A 201 6.32 -1.99 -16.22
C ALA A 201 6.99 -2.29 -17.58
N PRO A 202 6.94 -3.53 -18.06
CA PRO A 202 7.48 -3.84 -19.38
C PRO A 202 6.80 -2.93 -20.39
N GLU A 203 7.57 -2.40 -21.32
CA GLU A 203 6.97 -1.71 -22.45
C GLU A 203 6.13 -2.74 -23.23
N PRO A 204 4.91 -2.39 -23.62
CA PRO A 204 4.07 -3.33 -24.36
C PRO A 204 4.76 -3.73 -25.67
N ASP A 205 4.78 -5.02 -25.98
CA ASP A 205 5.25 -5.48 -27.28
C ASP A 205 4.25 -5.05 -28.37
N HIS A 206 4.70 -4.30 -29.35
CA HIS A 206 3.86 -3.83 -30.44
C HIS A 206 3.14 -4.99 -31.17
N ARG A 207 3.76 -6.16 -31.23
CA ARG A 207 3.13 -7.37 -31.81
C ARG A 207 1.91 -7.83 -31.02
N ASP A 208 1.93 -7.70 -29.68
CA ASP A 208 0.80 -8.03 -28.83
C ASP A 208 -0.33 -7.01 -28.99
N ILE A 209 0.03 -5.74 -29.17
CA ILE A 209 -0.95 -4.68 -29.49
C ILE A 209 -1.60 -4.92 -30.85
N ASP A 210 -0.82 -5.21 -31.88
CA ASP A 210 -1.33 -5.50 -33.21
C ASP A 210 -2.30 -6.69 -33.19
N LYS A 211 -1.91 -7.77 -32.48
CA LYS A 211 -2.76 -8.94 -32.29
C LYS A 211 -4.07 -8.60 -31.55
N LEU A 212 -4.00 -7.76 -30.50
CA LEU A 212 -5.20 -7.29 -29.81
C LEU A 212 -6.13 -6.52 -30.74
N VAL A 213 -5.57 -5.64 -31.58
CA VAL A 213 -6.34 -4.87 -32.59
C VAL A 213 -7.00 -5.81 -33.59
N GLU A 214 -6.31 -6.84 -34.08
CA GLU A 214 -6.89 -7.86 -34.96
C GLU A 214 -8.04 -8.62 -34.29
N MET A 215 -7.87 -9.02 -33.00
CA MET A 215 -8.93 -9.70 -32.25
C MET A 215 -10.16 -8.82 -32.08
N ILE A 216 -9.95 -7.53 -31.76
CA ILE A 216 -11.05 -6.55 -31.63
C ILE A 216 -11.77 -6.39 -32.99
N ALA A 217 -11.03 -6.24 -34.08
CA ALA A 217 -11.60 -6.07 -35.39
C ALA A 217 -12.40 -7.30 -35.89
N ALA A 218 -12.03 -8.49 -35.45
CA ALA A 218 -12.73 -9.74 -35.79
C ALA A 218 -13.95 -10.01 -34.87
N SER A 219 -14.03 -9.40 -33.71
CA SER A 219 -15.11 -9.59 -32.74
C SER A 219 -16.40 -8.89 -33.19
N LYS A 220 -17.53 -9.53 -32.92
CA LYS A 220 -18.86 -8.97 -33.14
C LYS A 220 -19.54 -8.53 -31.85
N LYS A 221 -19.06 -9.03 -30.71
CA LYS A 221 -19.64 -8.77 -29.39
C LYS A 221 -18.50 -8.61 -28.35
N PRO A 222 -17.64 -7.59 -28.52
CA PRO A 222 -16.60 -7.36 -27.54
C PRO A 222 -17.20 -6.91 -26.20
N LEU A 223 -16.56 -7.29 -25.09
CA LEU A 223 -16.88 -6.81 -23.73
C LEU A 223 -15.59 -6.34 -23.07
N LEU A 224 -15.62 -5.11 -22.55
CA LEU A 224 -14.57 -4.57 -21.72
C LEU A 224 -14.87 -4.80 -20.25
N ILE A 225 -13.86 -5.24 -19.47
CA ILE A 225 -13.92 -5.27 -18.02
C ILE A 225 -12.96 -4.24 -17.45
N CYS A 226 -13.52 -3.24 -16.76
CA CYS A 226 -12.78 -2.23 -16.03
C CYS A 226 -12.40 -2.77 -14.65
N GLY A 227 -11.12 -3.03 -14.43
CA GLY A 227 -10.58 -3.46 -13.15
C GLY A 227 -9.91 -2.33 -12.36
N GLY A 228 -9.35 -2.67 -11.18
CA GLY A 228 -8.61 -1.74 -10.34
C GLY A 228 -7.31 -1.20 -10.99
N GLY A 229 -6.83 -1.84 -12.06
CA GLY A 229 -5.71 -1.38 -12.85
C GLY A 229 -5.96 -0.01 -13.48
N VAL A 230 -7.11 0.18 -14.09
CA VAL A 230 -7.55 1.46 -14.70
C VAL A 230 -7.56 2.59 -13.67
N VAL A 231 -8.10 2.32 -12.47
CA VAL A 231 -8.18 3.30 -11.37
C VAL A 231 -6.78 3.67 -10.89
N ARG A 232 -5.92 2.68 -10.63
CA ARG A 232 -4.55 2.91 -10.13
C ARG A 232 -3.66 3.62 -11.15
N ALA A 233 -3.78 3.24 -12.43
CA ALA A 233 -3.05 3.89 -13.52
C ALA A 233 -3.60 5.28 -13.86
N ARG A 234 -4.76 5.68 -13.29
CA ARG A 234 -5.51 6.90 -13.67
C ARG A 234 -5.85 6.95 -15.16
N ALA A 235 -6.02 5.79 -15.78
CA ALA A 235 -6.24 5.61 -17.22
C ALA A 235 -7.73 5.70 -17.59
N HIS A 236 -8.51 6.53 -16.88
CA HIS A 236 -9.96 6.64 -17.07
C HIS A 236 -10.32 7.16 -18.46
N HIS A 237 -9.59 8.17 -18.95
CA HIS A 237 -9.83 8.78 -20.25
C HIS A 237 -9.49 7.85 -21.40
N GLU A 238 -8.35 7.18 -21.30
CA GLU A 238 -7.88 6.21 -22.30
C GLU A 238 -8.83 5.02 -22.38
N PHE A 239 -9.26 4.51 -21.22
CA PHE A 239 -10.21 3.39 -21.15
C PHE A 239 -11.58 3.79 -21.72
N GLU A 240 -12.10 4.97 -21.39
CA GLU A 240 -13.37 5.48 -21.94
C GLU A 240 -13.26 5.72 -23.45
N ALA A 241 -12.13 6.25 -23.92
CA ALA A 241 -11.88 6.43 -25.35
C ALA A 241 -11.88 5.10 -26.11
N LEU A 242 -11.23 4.06 -25.55
CA LEU A 242 -11.24 2.71 -26.11
C LEU A 242 -12.67 2.16 -26.18
N ALA A 243 -13.43 2.21 -25.07
CA ALA A 243 -14.79 1.70 -25.00
C ALA A 243 -15.69 2.35 -26.07
N ASN A 244 -15.65 3.68 -26.18
CA ASN A 244 -16.42 4.42 -27.17
C ASN A 244 -15.94 4.15 -28.60
N ARG A 245 -14.63 3.94 -28.82
CA ARG A 245 -14.05 3.67 -30.15
C ARG A 245 -14.50 2.36 -30.73
N ILE A 246 -14.61 1.32 -29.89
CA ILE A 246 -15.00 -0.04 -30.32
C ILE A 246 -16.49 -0.34 -30.06
N ASP A 247 -17.23 0.65 -29.54
CA ASP A 247 -18.65 0.53 -29.16
C ASP A 247 -18.94 -0.70 -28.29
N SER A 248 -18.07 -0.92 -27.29
CA SER A 248 -18.11 -2.10 -26.44
C SER A 248 -18.84 -1.81 -25.12
N PRO A 249 -19.79 -2.64 -24.69
CA PRO A 249 -20.27 -2.62 -23.32
C PRO A 249 -19.12 -2.74 -22.32
N VAL A 250 -19.29 -2.11 -21.16
CA VAL A 250 -18.31 -2.08 -20.08
C VAL A 250 -18.90 -2.63 -18.79
N ALA A 251 -18.35 -3.74 -18.31
CA ALA A 251 -18.60 -4.23 -16.98
C ALA A 251 -17.46 -3.77 -16.02
N ILE A 252 -17.76 -3.51 -14.75
CA ILE A 252 -16.77 -3.09 -13.77
C ILE A 252 -16.59 -4.15 -12.67
N THR A 253 -15.37 -4.35 -12.21
CA THR A 253 -15.15 -5.12 -10.98
C THR A 253 -15.37 -4.23 -9.76
N VAL A 254 -15.49 -4.81 -8.54
CA VAL A 254 -15.55 -4.03 -7.29
C VAL A 254 -14.36 -3.05 -7.22
N MET A 255 -13.14 -3.51 -7.55
CA MET A 255 -11.93 -2.68 -7.54
C MET A 255 -11.84 -1.70 -8.72
N GLY A 256 -12.63 -1.91 -9.76
CA GLY A 256 -12.75 -1.02 -10.91
C GLY A 256 -13.81 0.07 -10.72
N ALA A 257 -14.50 0.08 -9.57
CA ALA A 257 -15.51 1.09 -9.29
C ALA A 257 -14.92 2.50 -9.37
N GLY A 258 -15.55 3.38 -10.15
CA GLY A 258 -15.03 4.71 -10.46
C GLY A 258 -14.07 4.76 -11.67
N GLY A 259 -13.62 3.63 -12.22
CA GLY A 259 -12.75 3.57 -13.40
C GLY A 259 -13.45 3.89 -14.72
N PHE A 260 -14.77 3.75 -14.75
CA PHE A 260 -15.61 4.08 -15.90
C PHE A 260 -16.85 4.86 -15.44
N ARG A 261 -17.33 5.81 -16.26
CA ARG A 261 -18.45 6.68 -15.88
C ARG A 261 -19.75 5.91 -15.85
N GLY A 262 -20.43 5.88 -14.69
CA GLY A 262 -21.72 5.19 -14.53
C GLY A 262 -22.87 5.74 -15.37
N ARG A 263 -22.74 6.97 -15.91
CA ARG A 263 -23.72 7.59 -16.83
C ARG A 263 -23.43 7.33 -18.31
N ASN A 264 -22.30 6.69 -18.63
CA ASN A 264 -22.00 6.33 -20.01
C ASN A 264 -22.99 5.22 -20.45
N PRO A 265 -23.61 5.33 -21.63
CA PRO A 265 -24.61 4.36 -22.11
C PRO A 265 -24.04 2.95 -22.29
N LEU A 266 -22.73 2.81 -22.40
CA LEU A 266 -22.04 1.50 -22.49
C LEU A 266 -21.88 0.81 -21.13
N THR A 267 -22.18 1.50 -19.99
CA THR A 267 -22.06 0.91 -18.65
C THR A 267 -23.11 -0.17 -18.43
N THR A 268 -22.69 -1.40 -18.16
CA THR A 268 -23.58 -2.51 -17.79
C THR A 268 -23.71 -2.71 -16.29
N GLY A 269 -22.81 -2.12 -15.49
CA GLY A 269 -22.74 -2.22 -14.04
C GLY A 269 -21.63 -3.14 -13.55
N MET A 270 -21.74 -3.58 -12.31
CA MET A 270 -20.75 -4.46 -11.69
C MET A 270 -20.94 -5.92 -12.16
N ILE A 271 -19.80 -6.62 -12.35
CA ILE A 271 -19.76 -8.05 -12.68
C ILE A 271 -19.65 -8.90 -11.39
N GLY A 272 -20.12 -10.16 -11.47
CA GLY A 272 -19.93 -11.18 -10.45
C GLY A 272 -21.20 -11.55 -9.70
N MET A 273 -21.05 -12.26 -8.58
CA MET A 273 -22.18 -12.83 -7.79
C MET A 273 -23.15 -11.74 -7.31
N HIS A 274 -22.64 -10.57 -6.96
CA HIS A 274 -23.43 -9.41 -6.54
C HIS A 274 -23.53 -8.35 -7.65
N GLY A 275 -23.23 -8.75 -8.88
CA GLY A 275 -23.26 -7.87 -10.04
C GLY A 275 -24.64 -7.66 -10.62
N SER A 276 -24.72 -6.74 -11.59
CA SER A 276 -25.95 -6.53 -12.36
C SER A 276 -26.22 -7.70 -13.30
N GLN A 277 -27.50 -7.96 -13.55
CA GLN A 277 -27.90 -8.96 -14.53
C GLN A 277 -27.33 -8.63 -15.92
N ALA A 278 -27.34 -7.36 -16.31
CA ALA A 278 -26.81 -6.90 -17.59
C ALA A 278 -25.32 -7.24 -17.76
N SER A 279 -24.47 -6.99 -16.74
CA SER A 279 -23.05 -7.32 -16.78
C SER A 279 -22.81 -8.81 -16.90
N ASN A 280 -23.51 -9.63 -16.10
CA ASN A 280 -23.35 -11.08 -16.12
C ASN A 280 -23.83 -11.68 -17.47
N MET A 281 -24.94 -11.19 -18.02
CA MET A 281 -25.41 -11.59 -19.35
C MET A 281 -24.45 -11.16 -20.46
N ALA A 282 -23.82 -9.98 -20.33
CA ALA A 282 -22.84 -9.50 -21.32
C ALA A 282 -21.60 -10.40 -21.35
N VAL A 283 -21.14 -10.90 -20.18
CA VAL A 283 -20.03 -11.87 -20.12
C VAL A 283 -20.39 -13.18 -20.81
N ASP A 284 -21.60 -13.65 -20.62
CA ASP A 284 -22.08 -14.92 -21.21
C ASP A 284 -22.24 -14.79 -22.73
N ALA A 285 -22.60 -13.62 -23.21
CA ALA A 285 -22.90 -13.37 -24.63
C ALA A 285 -21.72 -12.87 -25.46
N CYS A 286 -20.62 -12.43 -24.84
CA CYS A 286 -19.48 -11.88 -25.56
C CYS A 286 -18.70 -12.96 -26.33
N ASP A 287 -18.12 -12.58 -27.48
CA ASP A 287 -17.18 -13.40 -28.24
C ASP A 287 -15.72 -13.00 -28.01
N LEU A 288 -15.49 -11.84 -27.39
CA LEU A 288 -14.18 -11.35 -26.96
C LEU A 288 -14.32 -10.61 -25.63
N LEU A 289 -13.56 -11.05 -24.63
CA LEU A 289 -13.48 -10.39 -23.33
C LEU A 289 -12.12 -9.73 -23.17
N ILE A 290 -12.10 -8.43 -22.89
CA ILE A 290 -10.90 -7.62 -22.71
C ILE A 290 -10.87 -7.11 -21.27
N ALA A 291 -10.00 -7.66 -20.43
CA ALA A 291 -9.85 -7.25 -19.03
C ALA A 291 -8.65 -6.29 -18.87
N VAL A 292 -8.89 -5.12 -18.20
CA VAL A 292 -7.92 -4.05 -18.01
C VAL A 292 -7.76 -3.70 -16.53
#